data_c7983021c23a9c2137ba277e54b76b79
#
_entry.id   c7983021c23a9c2137ba277e54b76b79
#
_cell.length_a   1.000
_cell.length_b   1.000
_cell.length_c   1.000
_cell.angle_alpha   90.00
_cell.angle_beta   90.00
_cell.angle_gamma   90.00
#
_symmetry.space_group_name_H-M   'P 1'
#
loop_
_entity.id
_entity.type
_entity.pdbx_description
1 polymer ?
#
loop_
_entity_poly.entity_id
_entity_poly.type
_entity_poly.pdbx_seq_one_letter_code
_entity_poly.pdbx_strand_id
1 'polypeptide(L)'
;MLCHAARHLAGEREKMARNSNNRDANSLRHGSAGLLIAGLLGLFSSAANADWALNLQEPVTAVARRVYALHSLLLWVIVAIFVGVFAVVTYSLFQHRKSKGHKAADFHDNTAVELIWTIVPALILVAIAFPATSALVDMRDTSEPDLTVKVTGYQWKWGYEYVTGDAAGIKYLSVLSTPRDQIENKAPKGEHYLLEVDRPLVVPVGKKVRILTTSNDVIHNWSVPAFAVKTDAVPGFLRDTWFRAEKEGTYRGQCSELCGKDHGFMPVVVEVVSEAKYAAWVAEQKQQMAAVAGDPNKVWTLDEMVALGEKVYTANCAACHQASGEGLPPAFPALNGSKIATGPKDAHLAIVLKGKAGTAMAAFGEQLSDTDIAAVVSYERNAWNNKLGEVIQPAEVKALRGK
;
A
#
# COMPACT_ATOMS: atom_id res chain seq x y z
N MET A 1 -37.34 -31.91 75.37
CA MET A 1 -36.27 -30.90 75.15
C MET A 1 -35.55 -30.99 73.88
N LEU A 2 -35.55 -32.11 73.15
CA LEU A 2 -34.81 -32.30 71.86
C LEU A 2 -35.48 -31.64 70.65
N CYS A 3 -36.78 -31.35 70.65
CA CYS A 3 -37.49 -30.80 69.48
C CYS A 3 -37.33 -29.27 69.33
N HIS A 4 -36.92 -28.56 70.40
CA HIS A 4 -36.75 -27.12 70.38
C HIS A 4 -35.35 -26.71 69.86
N ALA A 5 -34.33 -27.54 70.09
CA ALA A 5 -32.95 -27.34 69.67
C ALA A 5 -32.83 -27.51 68.10
N ALA A 6 -33.58 -28.47 67.55
CA ALA A 6 -33.55 -28.73 66.09
C ALA A 6 -34.14 -27.59 65.24
N ARG A 7 -35.15 -26.87 65.71
CA ARG A 7 -35.75 -25.72 65.07
C ARG A 7 -34.85 -24.47 65.11
N HIS A 8 -34.07 -24.31 66.17
CA HIS A 8 -33.13 -23.18 66.27
C HIS A 8 -31.96 -23.34 65.35
N LEU A 9 -31.40 -24.56 65.20
CA LEU A 9 -30.31 -24.86 64.28
C LEU A 9 -30.71 -24.80 62.77
N ALA A 10 -31.98 -25.15 62.47
CA ALA A 10 -32.48 -24.98 61.08
C ALA A 10 -32.63 -23.52 60.72
N GLY A 11 -33.12 -22.64 61.61
CA GLY A 11 -33.27 -21.21 61.37
C GLY A 11 -31.92 -20.46 61.24
N GLU A 12 -30.87 -20.91 61.93
CA GLU A 12 -29.52 -20.33 61.77
C GLU A 12 -28.84 -20.77 60.47
N ARG A 13 -29.06 -22.00 60.01
CA ARG A 13 -28.56 -22.46 58.67
C ARG A 13 -29.21 -21.70 57.55
N GLU A 14 -30.51 -21.42 57.63
CA GLU A 14 -31.21 -20.64 56.62
C GLU A 14 -30.75 -19.16 56.54
N LYS A 15 -30.47 -18.57 57.69
CA LYS A 15 -29.89 -17.21 57.81
C LYS A 15 -28.46 -17.14 57.27
N MET A 16 -27.64 -18.16 57.58
CA MET A 16 -26.27 -18.23 57.01
C MET A 16 -26.28 -18.43 55.51
N ALA A 17 -27.16 -19.28 54.95
CA ALA A 17 -27.28 -19.50 53.52
C ALA A 17 -27.78 -18.24 52.77
N ARG A 18 -28.74 -17.48 53.37
CA ARG A 18 -29.17 -16.18 52.78
C ARG A 18 -28.07 -15.12 52.85
N ASN A 19 -27.23 -15.13 53.86
CA ASN A 19 -26.17 -14.15 53.99
C ASN A 19 -24.95 -14.44 53.08
N SER A 20 -24.67 -15.73 52.79
CA SER A 20 -23.66 -16.13 51.81
C SER A 20 -24.09 -15.76 50.37
N ASN A 21 -25.35 -16.08 49.99
CA ASN A 21 -25.87 -15.71 48.66
C ASN A 21 -25.91 -14.18 48.41
N ASN A 22 -26.14 -13.38 49.48
CA ASN A 22 -26.11 -11.91 49.35
C ASN A 22 -24.66 -11.34 49.24
N ARG A 23 -23.66 -12.03 49.84
CA ARG A 23 -22.26 -11.65 49.72
C ARG A 23 -21.71 -11.97 48.32
N ASP A 24 -22.07 -13.13 47.80
CA ASP A 24 -21.63 -13.56 46.46
C ASP A 24 -22.28 -12.71 45.36
N ALA A 25 -23.57 -12.33 45.47
CA ALA A 25 -24.25 -11.43 44.57
C ALA A 25 -23.69 -10.00 44.56
N ASN A 26 -23.23 -9.51 45.74
CA ASN A 26 -22.59 -8.18 45.84
C ASN A 26 -21.15 -8.21 45.33
N SER A 27 -20.39 -9.28 45.54
CA SER A 27 -19.01 -9.41 45.02
C SER A 27 -18.99 -9.50 43.49
N LEU A 28 -19.94 -10.19 42.88
CA LEU A 28 -20.11 -10.26 41.42
C LEU A 28 -20.52 -8.91 40.81
N ARG A 29 -21.33 -8.10 41.52
CA ARG A 29 -21.72 -6.74 41.05
C ARG A 29 -20.56 -5.74 41.11
N HIS A 30 -19.69 -5.83 42.08
CA HIS A 30 -18.50 -4.96 42.20
C HIS A 30 -17.38 -5.41 41.28
N GLY A 31 -17.23 -6.72 41.04
CA GLY A 31 -16.28 -7.28 40.09
C GLY A 31 -16.58 -6.90 38.62
N SER A 32 -17.85 -6.95 38.21
CA SER A 32 -18.26 -6.58 36.84
C SER A 32 -18.20 -5.07 36.57
N ALA A 33 -18.50 -4.23 37.60
CA ALA A 33 -18.33 -2.78 37.48
C ALA A 33 -16.84 -2.39 37.41
N GLY A 34 -15.99 -3.08 38.20
CA GLY A 34 -14.53 -2.88 38.17
C GLY A 34 -13.90 -3.28 36.81
N LEU A 35 -14.36 -4.39 36.20
CA LEU A 35 -13.91 -4.83 34.90
C LEU A 35 -14.36 -3.89 33.75
N LEU A 36 -15.56 -3.33 33.83
CA LEU A 36 -16.05 -2.33 32.88
C LEU A 36 -15.30 -1.01 33.00
N ILE A 37 -15.00 -0.57 34.23
CA ILE A 37 -14.20 0.65 34.45
C ILE A 37 -12.74 0.42 34.03
N ALA A 38 -12.14 -0.72 34.32
CA ALA A 38 -10.80 -1.09 33.89
C ALA A 38 -10.72 -1.23 32.35
N GLY A 39 -11.77 -1.77 31.72
CA GLY A 39 -11.89 -1.82 30.24
C GLY A 39 -12.01 -0.44 29.62
N LEU A 40 -12.80 0.47 30.21
CA LEU A 40 -12.91 1.86 29.79
C LEU A 40 -11.61 2.65 30.02
N LEU A 41 -10.96 2.47 31.17
CA LEU A 41 -9.66 3.10 31.45
C LEU A 41 -8.54 2.53 30.57
N GLY A 42 -8.60 1.25 30.20
CA GLY A 42 -7.69 0.61 29.24
C GLY A 42 -7.80 1.19 27.84
N LEU A 43 -8.96 1.70 27.44
CA LEU A 43 -9.16 2.41 26.19
C LEU A 43 -8.52 3.82 26.19
N PHE A 44 -8.24 4.39 27.33
CA PHE A 44 -7.57 5.69 27.48
C PHE A 44 -6.08 5.61 27.83
N SER A 45 -5.53 4.41 28.08
CA SER A 45 -4.15 4.25 28.58
C SER A 45 -3.10 3.89 27.54
N SER A 46 -3.40 3.93 26.26
CA SER A 46 -2.37 3.86 25.23
C SER A 46 -2.23 5.19 24.53
N ALA A 47 -1.56 6.15 25.18
CA ALA A 47 -0.81 7.16 24.47
C ALA A 47 0.39 6.46 23.76
N ALA A 48 0.13 5.55 22.87
CA ALA A 48 1.04 5.30 21.77
C ALA A 48 1.11 6.63 21.01
N ASN A 49 2.29 7.22 20.87
CA ASN A 49 2.54 8.40 20.07
C ASN A 49 2.37 8.05 18.58
N ALA A 50 1.16 7.66 18.18
CA ALA A 50 0.75 7.60 16.80
C ALA A 50 -0.15 8.80 16.60
N ASP A 51 0.14 9.62 15.61
CA ASP A 51 -0.75 10.67 15.14
C ASP A 51 -2.02 10.02 14.58
N TRP A 52 -2.99 9.78 15.48
CA TRP A 52 -4.26 9.15 15.13
C TRP A 52 -5.11 10.12 14.34
N ALA A 53 -5.15 9.96 13.03
CA ALA A 53 -6.14 10.61 12.20
C ALA A 53 -7.38 9.71 12.10
N LEU A 54 -8.52 10.19 12.60
CA LEU A 54 -9.82 9.48 12.49
C LEU A 54 -10.44 9.60 11.10
N ASN A 55 -9.78 10.30 10.18
CA ASN A 55 -10.28 10.55 8.82
C ASN A 55 -9.16 10.29 7.80
N LEU A 56 -9.45 10.52 6.52
CA LEU A 56 -8.49 10.44 5.43
C LEU A 56 -7.33 11.41 5.65
N GLN A 57 -6.20 11.20 4.95
CA GLN A 57 -5.07 12.13 4.94
C GLN A 57 -5.50 13.55 4.53
N GLU A 58 -4.75 14.57 4.99
CA GLU A 58 -5.01 15.95 4.61
C GLU A 58 -5.02 16.11 3.08
N PRO A 59 -6.13 16.63 2.52
CA PRO A 59 -6.28 16.74 1.08
C PRO A 59 -5.46 17.91 0.53
N VAL A 60 -4.69 17.67 -0.53
CA VAL A 60 -3.85 18.69 -1.19
C VAL A 60 -4.23 18.95 -2.64
N THR A 61 -5.35 18.40 -3.08
CA THR A 61 -5.96 18.65 -4.40
C THR A 61 -7.43 19.03 -4.24
N ALA A 62 -8.01 19.71 -5.24
CA ALA A 62 -9.44 20.03 -5.24
C ALA A 62 -10.30 18.74 -5.21
N VAL A 63 -9.89 17.70 -5.95
CA VAL A 63 -10.57 16.39 -5.96
C VAL A 63 -10.50 15.74 -4.58
N ALA A 64 -9.33 15.74 -3.95
CA ALA A 64 -9.16 15.16 -2.61
C ALA A 64 -10.03 15.87 -1.56
N ARG A 65 -10.18 17.19 -1.63
CA ARG A 65 -11.09 17.92 -0.73
C ARG A 65 -12.56 17.50 -0.92
N ARG A 66 -13.00 17.26 -2.15
CA ARG A 66 -14.37 16.76 -2.41
C ARG A 66 -14.56 15.35 -1.86
N VAL A 67 -13.59 14.46 -2.07
CA VAL A 67 -13.61 13.11 -1.53
C VAL A 67 -13.62 13.13 0.00
N TYR A 68 -12.80 13.99 0.61
CA TYR A 68 -12.76 14.18 2.07
C TYR A 68 -14.10 14.68 2.62
N ALA A 69 -14.72 15.67 1.96
CA ALA A 69 -16.03 16.20 2.35
C ALA A 69 -17.12 15.14 2.23
N LEU A 70 -17.13 14.38 1.14
CA LEU A 70 -18.08 13.27 0.94
C LEU A 70 -17.90 12.17 1.99
N HIS A 71 -16.67 11.77 2.28
CA HIS A 71 -16.35 10.81 3.33
C HIS A 71 -16.85 11.29 4.70
N SER A 72 -16.61 12.56 5.04
CA SER A 72 -17.07 13.16 6.29
C SER A 72 -18.60 13.19 6.39
N LEU A 73 -19.29 13.53 5.30
CA LEU A 73 -20.75 13.45 5.24
C LEU A 73 -21.26 12.03 5.54
N LEU A 74 -20.68 11.03 4.86
CA LEU A 74 -21.04 9.63 5.05
C LEU A 74 -20.77 9.18 6.49
N LEU A 75 -19.65 9.59 7.07
CA LEU A 75 -19.28 9.26 8.46
C LEU A 75 -20.34 9.79 9.43
N TRP A 76 -20.78 11.05 9.28
CA TRP A 76 -21.81 11.63 10.15
C TRP A 76 -23.17 10.94 9.98
N VAL A 77 -23.56 10.56 8.76
CA VAL A 77 -24.78 9.78 8.50
C VAL A 77 -24.71 8.42 9.21
N ILE A 78 -23.58 7.72 9.10
CA ILE A 78 -23.35 6.42 9.76
C ILE A 78 -23.39 6.58 11.29
N VAL A 79 -22.74 7.60 11.84
CA VAL A 79 -22.76 7.90 13.28
C VAL A 79 -24.17 8.17 13.77
N ALA A 80 -24.97 8.96 13.04
CA ALA A 80 -26.34 9.23 13.40
C ALA A 80 -27.21 7.95 13.42
N ILE A 81 -27.06 7.10 12.39
CA ILE A 81 -27.75 5.79 12.33
C ILE A 81 -27.31 4.90 13.48
N PHE A 82 -25.99 4.79 13.70
CA PHE A 82 -25.44 3.98 14.80
C PHE A 82 -25.98 4.41 16.17
N VAL A 83 -25.94 5.72 16.46
CA VAL A 83 -26.44 6.25 17.73
C VAL A 83 -27.93 5.98 17.88
N GLY A 84 -28.74 6.20 16.83
CA GLY A 84 -30.18 5.95 16.84
C GLY A 84 -30.51 4.48 17.12
N VAL A 85 -29.90 3.56 16.37
CA VAL A 85 -30.12 2.12 16.52
C VAL A 85 -29.64 1.65 17.90
N PHE A 86 -28.45 2.07 18.31
CA PHE A 86 -27.87 1.66 19.59
C PHE A 86 -28.70 2.18 20.78
N ALA A 87 -29.23 3.40 20.68
CA ALA A 87 -30.12 3.97 21.70
C ALA A 87 -31.41 3.14 21.85
N VAL A 88 -32.05 2.76 20.73
CA VAL A 88 -33.27 1.93 20.73
C VAL A 88 -32.99 0.55 21.31
N VAL A 89 -31.89 -0.11 20.89
CA VAL A 89 -31.49 -1.42 21.41
C VAL A 89 -31.21 -1.34 22.91
N THR A 90 -30.43 -0.33 23.32
CA THR A 90 -30.08 -0.12 24.75
C THR A 90 -31.34 0.14 25.59
N TYR A 91 -32.21 1.04 25.12
CA TYR A 91 -33.51 1.29 25.78
C TYR A 91 -34.29 0.00 25.93
N SER A 92 -34.41 -0.81 24.87
CA SER A 92 -35.14 -2.07 24.88
C SER A 92 -34.56 -3.07 25.87
N LEU A 93 -33.22 -3.22 25.93
CA LEU A 93 -32.54 -4.11 26.88
C LEU A 93 -32.79 -3.73 28.32
N PHE A 94 -32.90 -2.45 28.66
CA PHE A 94 -33.11 -2.01 30.02
C PHE A 94 -34.59 -1.95 30.39
N GLN A 95 -35.49 -1.56 29.50
CA GLN A 95 -36.90 -1.38 29.82
C GLN A 95 -37.74 -2.65 29.63
N HIS A 96 -37.43 -3.45 28.61
CA HIS A 96 -38.23 -4.63 28.27
C HIS A 96 -37.66 -5.94 28.86
N ARG A 97 -36.74 -5.86 29.81
CA ARG A 97 -36.20 -7.06 30.47
C ARG A 97 -37.23 -7.79 31.30
N LYS A 98 -37.20 -9.13 31.29
CA LYS A 98 -38.09 -10.00 32.03
C LYS A 98 -38.12 -9.70 33.55
N SER A 99 -37.02 -9.27 34.15
CA SER A 99 -36.92 -8.89 35.57
C SER A 99 -37.76 -7.67 35.96
N LYS A 100 -38.24 -6.88 35.01
CA LYS A 100 -39.20 -5.77 35.21
C LYS A 100 -40.65 -6.18 34.95
N GLY A 101 -40.93 -7.48 34.79
CA GLY A 101 -42.29 -7.99 34.56
C GLY A 101 -42.82 -7.80 33.13
N HIS A 102 -41.96 -7.38 32.18
CA HIS A 102 -42.35 -7.24 30.81
C HIS A 102 -42.72 -8.59 30.18
N LYS A 103 -43.87 -8.62 29.48
CA LYS A 103 -44.31 -9.73 28.63
C LYS A 103 -43.92 -9.41 27.18
N ALA A 104 -43.63 -10.43 26.38
CA ALA A 104 -43.43 -10.25 24.93
C ALA A 104 -44.70 -9.67 24.30
N ALA A 105 -44.54 -8.78 23.33
CA ALA A 105 -45.65 -8.26 22.55
C ALA A 105 -46.13 -9.32 21.52
N ASP A 106 -47.42 -9.34 21.24
CA ASP A 106 -48.03 -10.32 20.34
C ASP A 106 -48.21 -9.80 18.89
N PHE A 107 -47.59 -8.67 18.54
CA PHE A 107 -47.62 -8.16 17.15
C PHE A 107 -46.56 -8.83 16.30
N HIS A 108 -46.87 -9.09 15.02
CA HIS A 108 -45.95 -9.75 14.08
C HIS A 108 -45.43 -8.80 13.00
N ASP A 109 -46.13 -7.72 12.69
CA ASP A 109 -45.82 -6.75 11.68
C ASP A 109 -46.27 -5.34 12.07
N ASN A 110 -45.68 -4.34 11.43
CA ASN A 110 -46.12 -2.95 11.51
C ASN A 110 -45.72 -2.23 10.21
N THR A 111 -46.71 -2.15 9.28
CA THR A 111 -46.51 -1.58 7.94
C THR A 111 -45.95 -0.15 7.97
N ALA A 112 -46.30 0.67 8.95
CA ALA A 112 -45.76 2.04 9.06
C ALA A 112 -44.28 2.05 9.38
N VAL A 113 -43.81 1.20 10.30
CA VAL A 113 -42.39 1.06 10.65
C VAL A 113 -41.64 0.47 9.46
N GLU A 114 -42.20 -0.52 8.77
CA GLU A 114 -41.59 -1.15 7.60
C GLU A 114 -41.37 -0.15 6.46
N LEU A 115 -42.37 0.69 6.20
CA LEU A 115 -42.27 1.77 5.21
C LEU A 115 -41.20 2.79 5.62
N ILE A 116 -41.13 3.18 6.90
CA ILE A 116 -40.14 4.15 7.38
C ILE A 116 -38.71 3.61 7.18
N TRP A 117 -38.45 2.36 7.62
CA TRP A 117 -37.08 1.83 7.49
C TRP A 117 -36.69 1.45 6.07
N THR A 118 -37.63 1.41 5.13
CA THR A 118 -37.38 1.25 3.69
C THR A 118 -37.15 2.60 3.01
N ILE A 119 -38.05 3.56 3.25
CA ILE A 119 -38.05 4.86 2.55
C ILE A 119 -36.88 5.75 3.03
N VAL A 120 -36.64 5.81 4.34
CA VAL A 120 -35.58 6.68 4.89
C VAL A 120 -34.19 6.31 4.37
N PRO A 121 -33.73 5.05 4.40
CA PRO A 121 -32.46 4.68 3.77
C PRO A 121 -32.42 4.95 2.26
N ALA A 122 -33.50 4.70 1.54
CA ALA A 122 -33.58 5.00 0.11
C ALA A 122 -33.39 6.49 -0.18
N LEU A 123 -34.02 7.37 0.60
CA LEU A 123 -33.84 8.83 0.46
C LEU A 123 -32.40 9.27 0.81
N ILE A 124 -31.78 8.65 1.83
CA ILE A 124 -30.37 8.91 2.17
C ILE A 124 -29.46 8.53 1.00
N LEU A 125 -29.67 7.35 0.38
CA LEU A 125 -28.86 6.92 -0.77
C LEU A 125 -29.03 7.86 -1.96
N VAL A 126 -30.27 8.28 -2.28
CA VAL A 126 -30.54 9.25 -3.34
C VAL A 126 -29.83 10.59 -3.06
N ALA A 127 -29.91 11.10 -1.83
CA ALA A 127 -29.25 12.34 -1.45
C ALA A 127 -27.72 12.29 -1.59
N ILE A 128 -27.11 11.14 -1.27
CA ILE A 128 -25.65 10.91 -1.38
C ILE A 128 -25.22 10.74 -2.85
N ALA A 129 -26.09 10.19 -3.71
CA ALA A 129 -25.74 9.91 -5.11
C ALA A 129 -25.35 11.18 -5.88
N PHE A 130 -25.97 12.33 -5.59
CA PHE A 130 -25.66 13.60 -6.28
C PHE A 130 -24.21 14.07 -6.06
N PRO A 131 -23.74 14.30 -4.82
CA PRO A 131 -22.36 14.72 -4.60
C PRO A 131 -21.34 13.63 -4.99
N ALA A 132 -21.67 12.34 -4.84
CA ALA A 132 -20.81 11.24 -5.25
C ALA A 132 -20.61 11.20 -6.77
N THR A 133 -21.68 11.38 -7.55
CA THR A 133 -21.61 11.42 -9.02
C THR A 133 -20.80 12.63 -9.50
N SER A 134 -21.02 13.82 -8.90
CA SER A 134 -20.21 15.01 -9.23
C SER A 134 -18.72 14.78 -8.97
N ALA A 135 -18.36 14.20 -7.84
CA ALA A 135 -16.97 13.89 -7.53
C ALA A 135 -16.37 12.89 -8.55
N LEU A 136 -17.12 11.86 -8.93
CA LEU A 136 -16.69 10.86 -9.92
C LEU A 136 -16.45 11.48 -11.31
N VAL A 137 -17.31 12.39 -11.75
CA VAL A 137 -17.14 13.08 -13.04
C VAL A 137 -15.84 13.90 -13.03
N ASP A 138 -15.58 14.67 -11.97
CA ASP A 138 -14.34 15.45 -11.84
C ASP A 138 -13.10 14.57 -11.82
N MET A 139 -13.13 13.44 -11.11
CA MET A 139 -12.00 12.49 -11.04
C MET A 139 -11.64 11.91 -12.42
N ARG A 140 -12.61 11.84 -13.35
CA ARG A 140 -12.42 11.27 -14.69
C ARG A 140 -12.05 12.28 -15.76
N ASP A 141 -12.04 13.56 -15.44
CA ASP A 141 -11.64 14.60 -16.41
C ASP A 141 -10.12 14.67 -16.54
N THR A 142 -9.55 13.84 -17.41
CA THR A 142 -8.12 13.82 -17.74
C THR A 142 -7.77 14.73 -18.91
N SER A 143 -8.68 15.59 -19.38
CA SER A 143 -8.48 16.53 -20.48
C SER A 143 -7.45 17.62 -20.16
N GLU A 144 -6.79 18.13 -21.18
CA GLU A 144 -5.86 19.28 -21.11
C GLU A 144 -4.81 19.19 -19.98
N PRO A 145 -4.00 18.12 -19.91
CA PRO A 145 -2.95 18.03 -18.91
C PRO A 145 -1.77 18.92 -19.25
N ASP A 146 -1.18 19.58 -18.24
CA ASP A 146 0.09 20.29 -18.36
C ASP A 146 1.27 19.32 -18.51
N LEU A 147 1.17 18.14 -17.88
CA LEU A 147 2.20 17.11 -17.85
C LEU A 147 1.55 15.72 -17.90
N THR A 148 2.13 14.81 -18.69
CA THR A 148 1.73 13.41 -18.71
C THR A 148 2.88 12.52 -18.31
N VAL A 149 2.65 11.65 -17.31
CA VAL A 149 3.62 10.65 -16.85
C VAL A 149 3.00 9.27 -16.98
N LYS A 150 3.73 8.35 -17.62
CA LYS A 150 3.39 6.93 -17.63
C LYS A 150 4.00 6.25 -16.42
N VAL A 151 3.20 5.51 -15.70
CA VAL A 151 3.55 4.74 -14.50
C VAL A 151 3.38 3.26 -14.81
N THR A 152 4.46 2.52 -14.75
CA THR A 152 4.44 1.08 -15.01
C THR A 152 4.74 0.32 -13.72
N GLY A 153 3.83 -0.56 -13.31
CA GLY A 153 4.02 -1.47 -12.18
C GLY A 153 4.91 -2.65 -12.55
N TYR A 154 5.81 -3.00 -11.67
CA TYR A 154 6.66 -4.19 -11.71
C TYR A 154 6.70 -4.86 -10.35
N GLN A 155 7.00 -6.13 -10.28
CA GLN A 155 7.26 -6.85 -9.03
C GLN A 155 8.73 -6.62 -8.56
N TRP A 156 9.05 -5.76 -7.58
CA TRP A 156 8.16 -4.88 -6.82
C TRP A 156 8.78 -3.50 -6.81
N LYS A 157 8.40 -2.68 -7.77
CA LYS A 157 8.91 -1.31 -8.00
C LYS A 157 8.02 -0.56 -8.98
N TRP A 158 8.22 0.74 -9.10
CA TRP A 158 7.54 1.56 -10.09
C TRP A 158 8.48 2.07 -11.16
N GLY A 159 8.06 2.06 -12.41
CA GLY A 159 8.72 2.76 -13.50
C GLY A 159 7.99 4.06 -13.82
N TYR A 160 8.70 5.16 -13.89
CA TYR A 160 8.18 6.44 -14.30
C TYR A 160 8.77 6.85 -15.65
N GLU A 161 7.92 7.29 -16.58
CA GLU A 161 8.29 7.82 -17.88
C GLU A 161 7.53 9.10 -18.15
N TYR A 162 8.23 10.21 -18.27
CA TYR A 162 7.64 11.50 -18.62
C TYR A 162 7.38 11.54 -20.12
N VAL A 163 6.10 11.62 -20.50
CA VAL A 163 5.66 11.50 -21.89
C VAL A 163 5.59 12.87 -22.56
N THR A 164 5.19 13.91 -21.81
CA THR A 164 5.02 15.28 -22.35
C THR A 164 5.73 16.32 -21.47
N GLY A 165 5.78 17.56 -21.97
CA GLY A 165 6.42 18.68 -21.27
C GLY A 165 7.94 18.67 -21.35
N ASP A 166 8.59 19.52 -20.57
CA ASP A 166 10.05 19.69 -20.60
C ASP A 166 10.82 18.46 -20.15
N ALA A 167 10.19 17.59 -19.35
CA ALA A 167 10.76 16.32 -18.90
C ALA A 167 10.58 15.18 -19.89
N ALA A 168 9.95 15.38 -21.05
CA ALA A 168 9.69 14.31 -22.00
C ALA A 168 10.95 13.49 -22.32
N GLY A 169 10.80 12.15 -22.27
CA GLY A 169 11.89 11.20 -22.48
C GLY A 169 12.67 10.83 -21.22
N ILE A 170 12.48 11.53 -20.10
CA ILE A 170 13.07 11.11 -18.82
C ILE A 170 12.31 9.87 -18.33
N LYS A 171 13.06 8.79 -18.06
CA LYS A 171 12.52 7.55 -17.51
C LYS A 171 13.48 6.92 -16.49
N TYR A 172 12.91 6.33 -15.46
CA TYR A 172 13.67 5.64 -14.40
C TYR A 172 12.79 4.68 -13.61
N LEU A 173 13.45 3.79 -12.87
CA LEU A 173 12.83 2.95 -11.86
C LEU A 173 12.92 3.62 -10.50
N SER A 174 11.90 3.39 -9.68
CA SER A 174 11.78 3.85 -8.31
C SER A 174 11.61 2.62 -7.42
N VAL A 175 12.56 2.39 -6.53
CA VAL A 175 12.60 1.22 -5.65
C VAL A 175 12.60 1.64 -4.19
N LEU A 176 12.17 0.73 -3.32
CA LEU A 176 12.19 0.94 -1.88
C LEU A 176 13.62 1.25 -1.40
N SER A 177 13.80 2.33 -0.63
CA SER A 177 15.09 2.72 -0.05
C SER A 177 15.25 2.32 1.41
N THR A 178 14.23 1.72 2.05
CA THR A 178 14.33 1.26 3.44
C THR A 178 15.46 0.24 3.60
N PRO A 179 16.42 0.47 4.50
CA PRO A 179 17.55 -0.43 4.73
C PRO A 179 17.12 -1.84 5.15
N ARG A 180 17.85 -2.83 4.68
CA ARG A 180 17.58 -4.26 4.94
C ARG A 180 17.56 -4.61 6.42
N ASP A 181 18.46 -4.02 7.21
CA ASP A 181 18.55 -4.24 8.65
C ASP A 181 17.29 -3.76 9.40
N GLN A 182 16.67 -2.68 8.95
CA GLN A 182 15.36 -2.25 9.47
C GLN A 182 14.25 -3.24 9.12
N ILE A 183 14.25 -3.78 7.89
CA ILE A 183 13.27 -4.78 7.43
C ILE A 183 13.40 -6.07 8.25
N GLU A 184 14.63 -6.49 8.52
CA GLU A 184 14.96 -7.71 9.29
C GLU A 184 14.88 -7.51 10.81
N ASN A 185 14.43 -6.34 11.29
CA ASN A 185 14.36 -5.96 12.71
C ASN A 185 15.73 -6.00 13.44
N LYS A 186 16.81 -5.75 12.72
CA LYS A 186 18.18 -5.64 13.25
C LYS A 186 18.55 -4.20 13.61
N ALA A 187 17.83 -3.21 13.08
CA ALA A 187 17.96 -1.80 13.37
C ALA A 187 16.60 -1.16 13.68
N PRO A 188 16.56 -0.03 14.42
CA PRO A 188 15.33 0.73 14.65
C PRO A 188 14.69 1.19 13.33
N LYS A 189 13.36 1.12 13.24
CA LYS A 189 12.60 1.59 12.08
C LYS A 189 12.58 3.12 12.05
N GLY A 190 12.81 3.71 10.89
CA GLY A 190 12.67 5.14 10.66
C GLY A 190 11.21 5.58 10.65
N GLU A 191 10.99 6.90 10.70
CA GLU A 191 9.65 7.54 10.72
C GLU A 191 8.79 7.10 9.52
N HIS A 192 9.39 7.00 8.35
CA HIS A 192 8.70 6.62 7.10
C HIS A 192 9.06 5.20 6.66
N TYR A 193 9.15 4.28 7.62
CA TYR A 193 9.46 2.88 7.36
C TYR A 193 8.58 2.28 6.25
N LEU A 194 9.20 1.71 5.21
CA LEU A 194 8.59 1.17 3.99
C LEU A 194 7.84 2.19 3.13
N LEU A 195 8.04 3.49 3.33
CA LEU A 195 7.35 4.57 2.60
C LEU A 195 8.31 5.52 1.88
N GLU A 196 9.60 5.16 1.77
CA GLU A 196 10.62 5.94 1.08
C GLU A 196 11.16 5.18 -0.13
N VAL A 197 11.53 5.93 -1.16
CA VAL A 197 12.11 5.41 -2.40
C VAL A 197 13.45 6.10 -2.71
N ASP A 198 14.25 5.47 -3.54
CA ASP A 198 15.51 6.02 -4.03
C ASP A 198 15.31 7.18 -5.03
N ARG A 199 14.22 7.12 -5.84
CA ARG A 199 13.91 8.11 -6.88
C ARG A 199 12.41 8.41 -6.90
N PRO A 200 11.96 9.50 -6.24
CA PRO A 200 10.56 9.90 -6.22
C PRO A 200 10.07 10.38 -7.60
N LEU A 201 8.75 10.37 -7.81
CA LEU A 201 8.12 11.09 -8.91
C LEU A 201 8.14 12.58 -8.61
N VAL A 202 8.79 13.40 -9.43
CA VAL A 202 8.90 14.87 -9.25
C VAL A 202 7.93 15.59 -10.17
N VAL A 203 7.08 16.46 -9.62
CA VAL A 203 6.09 17.22 -10.40
C VAL A 203 6.02 18.67 -9.93
N PRO A 204 5.69 19.61 -10.83
CA PRO A 204 5.54 21.02 -10.47
C PRO A 204 4.20 21.28 -9.77
N VAL A 205 4.20 22.16 -8.74
CA VAL A 205 3.00 22.60 -8.03
C VAL A 205 2.02 23.31 -8.96
N GLY A 206 0.73 23.13 -8.76
CA GLY A 206 -0.35 23.81 -9.49
C GLY A 206 -0.61 23.30 -10.90
N LYS A 207 0.20 22.39 -11.44
CA LYS A 207 0.02 21.83 -12.77
C LYS A 207 -0.88 20.59 -12.76
N LYS A 208 -1.69 20.42 -13.81
CA LYS A 208 -2.53 19.23 -14.01
C LYS A 208 -1.64 18.10 -14.55
N VAL A 209 -1.39 17.11 -13.71
CA VAL A 209 -0.58 15.93 -14.05
C VAL A 209 -1.50 14.77 -14.39
N ARG A 210 -1.44 14.32 -15.63
CA ARG A 210 -2.09 13.09 -16.07
C ARG A 210 -1.17 11.92 -15.84
N ILE A 211 -1.68 10.90 -15.16
CA ILE A 211 -0.99 9.64 -14.90
C ILE A 211 -1.59 8.55 -15.79
N LEU A 212 -0.75 7.92 -16.60
CA LEU A 212 -1.10 6.75 -17.42
C LEU A 212 -0.56 5.51 -16.70
N THR A 213 -1.42 4.64 -16.19
CA THR A 213 -0.99 3.43 -15.48
C THR A 213 -1.07 2.19 -16.35
N THR A 214 -0.07 1.35 -16.24
CA THR A 214 -0.01 -0.01 -16.82
C THR A 214 0.88 -0.89 -15.96
N SER A 215 0.96 -2.16 -16.26
CA SER A 215 1.86 -3.11 -15.60
C SER A 215 2.58 -3.98 -16.62
N ASN A 216 3.77 -4.44 -16.26
CA ASN A 216 4.58 -5.36 -17.05
C ASN A 216 4.39 -6.84 -16.64
N ASP A 217 3.80 -7.11 -15.50
CA ASP A 217 3.73 -8.47 -14.93
C ASP A 217 2.34 -8.79 -14.34
N VAL A 218 2.02 -8.37 -13.14
CA VAL A 218 0.73 -8.63 -12.47
C VAL A 218 -0.02 -7.31 -12.28
N ILE A 219 -1.24 -7.36 -11.75
CA ILE A 219 -1.98 -6.16 -11.40
C ILE A 219 -1.32 -5.51 -10.17
N HIS A 220 -1.09 -4.20 -10.27
CA HIS A 220 -0.71 -3.31 -9.17
C HIS A 220 -1.72 -2.18 -9.05
N ASN A 221 -1.64 -1.36 -8.02
CA ASN A 221 -2.44 -0.14 -7.91
C ASN A 221 -1.56 1.02 -7.45
N TRP A 222 -1.49 2.07 -8.27
CA TRP A 222 -0.79 3.30 -7.92
C TRP A 222 -1.71 4.20 -7.10
N SER A 223 -1.38 4.38 -5.81
CA SER A 223 -2.24 5.09 -4.86
C SER A 223 -1.46 6.15 -4.09
N VAL A 224 -2.02 7.38 -4.09
CA VAL A 224 -1.54 8.51 -3.28
C VAL A 224 -2.75 9.15 -2.61
N PRO A 225 -3.04 8.81 -1.34
CA PRO A 225 -4.27 9.21 -0.66
C PRO A 225 -4.46 10.72 -0.55
N ALA A 226 -3.37 11.49 -0.32
CA ALA A 226 -3.42 12.95 -0.23
C ALA A 226 -3.91 13.62 -1.53
N PHE A 227 -3.79 12.94 -2.68
CA PHE A 227 -4.29 13.40 -3.98
C PHE A 227 -5.67 12.86 -4.33
N ALA A 228 -6.21 11.93 -3.53
CA ALA A 228 -7.36 11.09 -3.83
C ALA A 228 -7.18 10.28 -5.12
N VAL A 229 -5.96 9.87 -5.41
CA VAL A 229 -5.65 9.01 -6.55
C VAL A 229 -5.48 7.59 -6.08
N LYS A 230 -6.22 6.67 -6.71
CA LYS A 230 -6.11 5.23 -6.58
C LYS A 230 -6.51 4.60 -7.90
N THR A 231 -5.54 4.10 -8.66
CA THR A 231 -5.80 3.56 -10.00
C THR A 231 -5.00 2.30 -10.25
N ASP A 232 -5.65 1.30 -10.84
CA ASP A 232 -5.02 0.03 -11.15
C ASP A 232 -4.04 0.16 -12.32
N ALA A 233 -2.91 -0.51 -12.19
CA ALA A 233 -1.94 -0.76 -13.23
C ALA A 233 -2.10 -2.22 -13.69
N VAL A 234 -2.79 -2.41 -14.83
CA VAL A 234 -3.21 -3.73 -15.33
C VAL A 234 -2.37 -4.12 -16.55
N PRO A 235 -1.80 -5.34 -16.60
CA PRO A 235 -1.05 -5.80 -17.76
C PRO A 235 -1.88 -5.75 -19.04
N GLY A 236 -1.29 -5.20 -20.10
CA GLY A 236 -1.93 -5.08 -21.40
C GLY A 236 -2.99 -3.96 -21.53
N PHE A 237 -3.28 -3.22 -20.46
CA PHE A 237 -4.19 -2.09 -20.47
C PHE A 237 -3.46 -0.80 -20.10
N LEU A 238 -3.90 0.31 -20.67
CA LEU A 238 -3.48 1.65 -20.29
C LEU A 238 -4.69 2.37 -19.69
N ARG A 239 -4.60 2.69 -18.39
CA ARG A 239 -5.61 3.46 -17.67
C ARG A 239 -5.09 4.85 -17.40
N ASP A 240 -5.98 5.81 -17.19
CA ASP A 240 -5.60 7.16 -16.85
C ASP A 240 -6.32 7.69 -15.63
N THR A 241 -5.65 8.58 -14.96
CA THR A 241 -6.14 9.41 -13.85
C THR A 241 -5.37 10.72 -13.86
N TRP A 242 -5.73 11.64 -12.97
CA TRP A 242 -5.02 12.91 -12.87
C TRP A 242 -5.06 13.47 -11.45
N PHE A 243 -4.14 14.38 -11.18
CA PHE A 243 -4.17 15.22 -10.00
C PHE A 243 -3.58 16.61 -10.32
N ARG A 244 -3.92 17.57 -9.45
CA ARG A 244 -3.29 18.91 -9.43
C ARG A 244 -2.97 19.21 -7.96
N ALA A 245 -1.73 19.01 -7.57
CA ALA A 245 -1.27 19.32 -6.23
C ALA A 245 -1.10 20.83 -6.05
N GLU A 246 -1.73 21.39 -5.04
CA GLU A 246 -1.79 22.83 -4.79
C GLU A 246 -0.74 23.32 -3.78
N LYS A 247 -0.01 22.40 -3.15
CA LYS A 247 0.98 22.67 -2.11
C LYS A 247 2.26 21.88 -2.37
N GLU A 248 3.42 22.55 -2.29
CA GLU A 248 4.72 21.88 -2.32
C GLU A 248 4.85 20.92 -1.12
N GLY A 249 5.57 19.82 -1.31
CA GLY A 249 5.80 18.83 -0.26
C GLY A 249 6.05 17.43 -0.81
N THR A 250 6.32 16.50 0.09
CA THR A 250 6.51 15.08 -0.20
C THR A 250 5.27 14.30 0.20
N TYR A 251 4.65 13.64 -0.77
CA TYR A 251 3.41 12.88 -0.58
C TYR A 251 3.66 11.41 -0.79
N ARG A 252 3.21 10.60 0.16
CA ARG A 252 3.47 9.17 0.21
C ARG A 252 2.23 8.36 -0.05
N GLY A 253 2.44 7.26 -0.74
CA GLY A 253 1.42 6.28 -1.06
C GLY A 253 2.02 4.89 -1.16
N GLN A 254 1.22 3.94 -1.59
CA GLN A 254 1.60 2.53 -1.64
C GLN A 254 0.93 1.84 -2.81
N CYS A 255 1.48 0.68 -3.21
CA CYS A 255 0.72 -0.27 -3.99
C CYS A 255 -0.50 -0.74 -3.18
N SER A 256 -1.71 -0.60 -3.73
CA SER A 256 -2.97 -0.90 -3.03
C SER A 256 -3.72 -2.09 -3.66
N GLU A 257 -3.07 -2.88 -4.52
CA GLU A 257 -3.57 -4.13 -5.08
C GLU A 257 -2.55 -5.24 -4.85
N LEU A 258 -2.99 -6.36 -4.28
CA LEU A 258 -2.10 -7.48 -3.92
C LEU A 258 -1.38 -8.00 -5.17
N CYS A 259 -0.05 -7.80 -5.22
CA CYS A 259 0.79 -8.09 -6.37
C CYS A 259 1.89 -9.13 -6.09
N GLY A 260 1.80 -9.85 -4.99
CA GLY A 260 2.71 -10.94 -4.65
C GLY A 260 3.49 -10.73 -3.35
N LYS A 261 4.62 -11.41 -3.23
CA LYS A 261 5.41 -11.55 -1.98
C LYS A 261 5.81 -10.21 -1.36
N ASP A 262 6.32 -9.28 -2.15
CA ASP A 262 6.84 -8.00 -1.67
C ASP A 262 5.87 -6.83 -1.96
N HIS A 263 4.55 -7.13 -1.97
CA HIS A 263 3.49 -6.14 -2.19
C HIS A 263 3.62 -4.89 -1.30
N GLY A 264 3.96 -5.05 -0.03
CA GLY A 264 4.17 -3.95 0.92
C GLY A 264 5.52 -3.22 0.76
N PHE A 265 6.37 -3.61 -0.20
CA PHE A 265 7.74 -3.13 -0.38
C PHE A 265 7.93 -2.32 -1.67
N MET A 266 6.84 -1.79 -2.23
CA MET A 266 6.86 -0.92 -3.41
C MET A 266 6.02 0.34 -3.16
N PRO A 267 6.51 1.24 -2.31
CA PRO A 267 5.82 2.49 -2.01
C PRO A 267 5.83 3.46 -3.20
N VAL A 268 4.99 4.47 -3.09
CA VAL A 268 4.93 5.62 -4.00
C VAL A 268 5.36 6.86 -3.23
N VAL A 269 6.32 7.62 -3.78
CA VAL A 269 6.67 8.94 -3.26
C VAL A 269 6.57 9.95 -4.39
N VAL A 270 5.82 11.03 -4.15
CA VAL A 270 5.68 12.15 -5.08
C VAL A 270 6.22 13.40 -4.42
N GLU A 271 7.21 14.02 -5.03
CA GLU A 271 7.72 15.34 -4.65
C GLU A 271 7.07 16.42 -5.51
N VAL A 272 6.26 17.23 -4.87
CA VAL A 272 5.66 18.40 -5.48
C VAL A 272 6.56 19.59 -5.18
N VAL A 273 7.12 20.18 -6.22
CA VAL A 273 8.13 21.23 -6.10
C VAL A 273 7.71 22.50 -6.85
N SER A 274 8.36 23.63 -6.56
CA SER A 274 8.16 24.84 -7.35
C SER A 274 8.58 24.64 -8.80
N GLU A 275 8.07 25.46 -9.71
CA GLU A 275 8.39 25.40 -11.13
C GLU A 275 9.89 25.55 -11.39
N ALA A 276 10.57 26.42 -10.63
CA ALA A 276 12.01 26.60 -10.73
C ALA A 276 12.81 25.36 -10.30
N LYS A 277 12.41 24.71 -9.20
CA LYS A 277 13.04 23.46 -8.75
C LYS A 277 12.77 22.32 -9.73
N TYR A 278 11.57 22.26 -10.31
CA TYR A 278 11.24 21.27 -11.34
C TYR A 278 12.11 21.44 -12.58
N ALA A 279 12.27 22.67 -13.09
CA ALA A 279 13.15 22.96 -14.24
C ALA A 279 14.62 22.58 -13.96
N ALA A 280 15.12 22.87 -12.75
CA ALA A 280 16.47 22.46 -12.35
C ALA A 280 16.63 20.93 -12.31
N TRP A 281 15.65 20.23 -11.72
CA TRP A 281 15.61 18.77 -11.70
C TRP A 281 15.59 18.17 -13.11
N VAL A 282 14.78 18.72 -14.02
CA VAL A 282 14.73 18.27 -15.44
C VAL A 282 16.10 18.43 -16.11
N ALA A 283 16.76 19.57 -15.90
CA ALA A 283 18.09 19.82 -16.45
C ALA A 283 19.11 18.80 -15.93
N GLU A 284 19.11 18.54 -14.63
CA GLU A 284 19.96 17.55 -13.99
C GLU A 284 19.72 16.14 -14.55
N GLN A 285 18.45 15.69 -14.64
CA GLN A 285 18.12 14.38 -15.19
C GLN A 285 18.58 14.23 -16.64
N LYS A 286 18.39 15.26 -17.48
CA LYS A 286 18.88 15.24 -18.86
C LYS A 286 20.40 15.18 -18.94
N GLN A 287 21.10 15.90 -18.06
CA GLN A 287 22.57 15.83 -17.97
C GLN A 287 23.05 14.44 -17.53
N GLN A 288 22.40 13.83 -16.53
CA GLN A 288 22.71 12.47 -16.10
C GLN A 288 22.44 11.45 -17.21
N MET A 289 21.32 11.56 -17.92
CA MET A 289 21.02 10.70 -19.08
C MET A 289 22.06 10.84 -20.17
N ALA A 290 22.50 12.06 -20.51
CA ALA A 290 23.56 12.30 -21.49
C ALA A 290 24.90 11.70 -21.03
N ALA A 291 25.24 11.82 -19.74
CA ALA A 291 26.44 11.24 -19.17
C ALA A 291 26.42 9.69 -19.19
N VAL A 292 25.24 9.08 -18.92
CA VAL A 292 25.06 7.61 -18.97
C VAL A 292 25.04 7.10 -20.40
N ALA A 293 24.47 7.88 -21.35
CA ALA A 293 24.52 7.55 -22.78
C ALA A 293 25.98 7.44 -23.27
N GLY A 294 26.91 8.14 -22.63
CA GLY A 294 28.35 7.96 -22.76
C GLY A 294 28.87 8.01 -24.20
N ASP A 295 30.15 7.73 -24.35
CA ASP A 295 30.70 7.40 -25.65
C ASP A 295 30.13 6.04 -26.13
N PRO A 296 29.35 6.00 -27.20
CA PRO A 296 28.80 4.74 -27.72
C PRO A 296 29.88 3.73 -28.10
N ASN A 297 31.14 4.17 -28.18
CA ASN A 297 32.31 3.33 -28.48
C ASN A 297 33.11 2.98 -27.21
N LYS A 298 32.67 3.38 -26.01
CA LYS A 298 33.35 3.02 -24.76
C LYS A 298 33.42 1.50 -24.64
N VAL A 299 34.64 0.96 -24.57
CA VAL A 299 34.88 -0.43 -24.18
C VAL A 299 34.99 -0.47 -22.66
N TRP A 300 34.06 -1.17 -22.04
CA TRP A 300 34.03 -1.33 -20.60
C TRP A 300 34.96 -2.43 -20.12
N THR A 301 35.65 -2.19 -19.02
CA THR A 301 36.43 -3.23 -18.35
C THR A 301 35.55 -4.16 -17.50
N LEU A 302 36.06 -5.34 -17.16
CA LEU A 302 35.34 -6.29 -16.31
C LEU A 302 35.02 -5.68 -14.93
N ASP A 303 35.97 -5.01 -14.29
CA ASP A 303 35.80 -4.43 -12.96
C ASP A 303 34.70 -3.33 -12.98
N GLU A 304 34.70 -2.45 -13.99
CA GLU A 304 33.64 -1.44 -14.14
C GLU A 304 32.25 -2.08 -14.29
N MET A 305 32.15 -3.13 -15.14
CA MET A 305 30.89 -3.82 -15.38
C MET A 305 30.41 -4.60 -14.17
N VAL A 306 31.32 -5.26 -13.43
CA VAL A 306 30.98 -5.98 -12.22
C VAL A 306 30.51 -5.02 -11.14
N ALA A 307 31.19 -3.90 -10.93
CA ALA A 307 30.79 -2.90 -9.92
C ALA A 307 29.45 -2.22 -10.23
N LEU A 308 29.14 -1.94 -11.52
CA LEU A 308 27.86 -1.45 -11.94
C LEU A 308 26.78 -2.55 -11.84
N GLY A 309 27.12 -3.75 -12.27
CA GLY A 309 26.22 -4.91 -12.29
C GLY A 309 25.76 -5.35 -10.91
N GLU A 310 26.62 -5.24 -9.90
CA GLU A 310 26.23 -5.49 -8.50
C GLU A 310 25.11 -4.56 -8.04
N LYS A 311 25.17 -3.28 -8.40
CA LYS A 311 24.12 -2.30 -8.07
C LYS A 311 22.81 -2.64 -8.81
N VAL A 312 22.90 -2.95 -10.10
CA VAL A 312 21.74 -3.34 -10.92
C VAL A 312 21.13 -4.63 -10.40
N TYR A 313 21.95 -5.62 -10.05
CA TYR A 313 21.52 -6.88 -9.47
C TYR A 313 20.78 -6.69 -8.14
N THR A 314 21.35 -5.92 -7.25
CA THR A 314 20.77 -5.63 -5.93
C THR A 314 19.39 -4.97 -6.06
N ALA A 315 19.25 -4.03 -7.00
CA ALA A 315 18.01 -3.31 -7.22
C ALA A 315 16.92 -4.11 -7.96
N ASN A 316 17.31 -5.07 -8.83
CA ASN A 316 16.36 -5.68 -9.76
C ASN A 316 16.23 -7.20 -9.66
N CYS A 317 17.24 -7.91 -9.17
CA CYS A 317 17.35 -9.37 -9.24
C CYS A 317 17.37 -10.04 -7.86
N ALA A 318 18.00 -9.39 -6.88
CA ALA A 318 18.24 -9.95 -5.55
C ALA A 318 16.95 -10.27 -4.78
N ALA A 319 15.85 -9.60 -5.05
CA ALA A 319 14.56 -9.88 -4.41
C ALA A 319 14.09 -11.33 -4.65
N CYS A 320 14.34 -11.88 -5.85
CA CYS A 320 13.99 -13.24 -6.21
C CYS A 320 15.19 -14.20 -6.08
N HIS A 321 16.36 -13.78 -6.61
CA HIS A 321 17.55 -14.64 -6.68
C HIS A 321 18.45 -14.57 -5.45
N GLN A 322 18.08 -13.76 -4.45
CA GLN A 322 18.83 -13.47 -3.23
C GLN A 322 20.20 -12.78 -3.48
N ALA A 323 20.71 -12.06 -2.50
CA ALA A 323 22.03 -11.41 -2.61
C ALA A 323 23.17 -12.42 -2.82
N SER A 324 23.02 -13.63 -2.30
CA SER A 324 23.96 -14.75 -2.46
C SER A 324 23.87 -15.46 -3.82
N GLY A 325 22.87 -15.14 -4.65
CA GLY A 325 22.60 -15.83 -5.90
C GLY A 325 22.03 -17.26 -5.75
N GLU A 326 21.67 -17.70 -4.53
CA GLU A 326 21.15 -19.04 -4.27
C GLU A 326 19.65 -19.20 -4.61
N GLY A 327 18.96 -18.10 -4.82
CA GLY A 327 17.53 -18.12 -5.10
C GLY A 327 16.67 -18.61 -3.92
N LEU A 328 15.43 -19.02 -4.23
CA LEU A 328 14.47 -19.61 -3.30
C LEU A 328 13.75 -20.77 -4.01
N PRO A 329 14.38 -21.94 -4.15
CA PRO A 329 13.77 -23.11 -4.79
C PRO A 329 12.46 -23.55 -4.09
N PRO A 330 11.44 -24.04 -4.83
CA PRO A 330 11.45 -24.24 -6.27
C PRO A 330 11.03 -23.01 -7.09
N ALA A 331 10.60 -21.89 -6.43
CA ALA A 331 9.99 -20.75 -7.11
C ALA A 331 11.01 -19.92 -7.88
N PHE A 332 12.20 -19.67 -7.29
CA PHE A 332 13.24 -18.84 -7.88
C PHE A 332 14.56 -19.61 -7.90
N PRO A 333 15.06 -19.98 -9.10
CA PRO A 333 16.26 -20.81 -9.21
C PRO A 333 17.51 -20.05 -8.78
N ALA A 334 18.53 -20.80 -8.36
CA ALA A 334 19.85 -20.26 -8.12
C ALA A 334 20.49 -19.73 -9.42
N LEU A 335 21.27 -18.66 -9.31
CA LEU A 335 22.17 -18.14 -10.34
C LEU A 335 23.62 -18.57 -10.07
N ASN A 336 23.97 -18.72 -8.79
CA ASN A 336 25.24 -19.27 -8.37
C ASN A 336 25.38 -20.73 -8.85
N GLY A 337 26.38 -21.01 -9.67
CA GLY A 337 26.60 -22.34 -10.29
C GLY A 337 25.56 -22.73 -11.33
N SER A 338 24.68 -21.82 -11.75
CA SER A 338 23.62 -22.11 -12.71
C SER A 338 24.17 -22.39 -14.11
N LYS A 339 23.67 -23.47 -14.75
CA LYS A 339 23.99 -23.79 -16.15
C LYS A 339 23.59 -22.67 -17.14
N ILE A 340 22.63 -21.81 -16.78
CA ILE A 340 22.23 -20.66 -17.59
C ILE A 340 23.23 -19.52 -17.38
N ALA A 341 23.51 -19.16 -16.12
CA ALA A 341 24.42 -18.06 -15.79
C ALA A 341 25.86 -18.33 -16.23
N THR A 342 26.30 -19.60 -16.21
CA THR A 342 27.66 -20.03 -16.61
C THR A 342 27.74 -20.61 -18.03
N GLY A 343 26.61 -20.75 -18.72
CA GLY A 343 26.50 -21.27 -20.08
C GLY A 343 26.78 -20.21 -21.17
N PRO A 344 26.29 -20.45 -22.40
CA PRO A 344 26.43 -19.49 -23.50
C PRO A 344 25.87 -18.12 -23.14
N LYS A 345 26.65 -17.06 -23.36
CA LYS A 345 26.29 -15.70 -22.99
C LYS A 345 25.00 -15.21 -23.64
N ASP A 346 24.75 -15.57 -24.92
CA ASP A 346 23.55 -15.19 -25.66
C ASP A 346 22.28 -15.79 -25.05
N ALA A 347 22.35 -17.01 -24.51
CA ALA A 347 21.24 -17.65 -23.84
C ALA A 347 20.92 -16.97 -22.50
N HIS A 348 21.95 -16.56 -21.74
CA HIS A 348 21.79 -15.80 -20.51
C HIS A 348 21.19 -14.41 -20.80
N LEU A 349 21.75 -13.65 -21.75
CA LEU A 349 21.24 -12.37 -22.22
C LEU A 349 19.78 -12.45 -22.69
N ALA A 350 19.44 -13.50 -23.46
CA ALA A 350 18.08 -13.68 -23.96
C ALA A 350 17.06 -13.82 -22.83
N ILE A 351 17.41 -14.54 -21.75
CA ILE A 351 16.53 -14.68 -20.58
C ILE A 351 16.37 -13.36 -19.84
N VAL A 352 17.44 -12.59 -19.65
CA VAL A 352 17.35 -11.29 -19.00
C VAL A 352 16.55 -10.31 -19.87
N LEU A 353 16.77 -10.30 -21.19
CA LEU A 353 16.06 -9.42 -22.11
C LEU A 353 14.57 -9.74 -22.25
N LYS A 354 14.23 -11.02 -22.44
CA LYS A 354 12.88 -11.47 -22.87
C LYS A 354 12.09 -12.14 -21.74
N GLY A 355 12.71 -12.38 -20.58
CA GLY A 355 12.13 -13.18 -19.53
C GLY A 355 12.05 -14.65 -19.88
N LYS A 356 11.31 -15.42 -19.08
CA LYS A 356 11.05 -16.85 -19.35
C LYS A 356 9.55 -17.12 -19.24
N ALA A 357 8.93 -17.38 -20.38
CA ALA A 357 7.50 -17.67 -20.46
C ALA A 357 7.07 -18.79 -19.51
N GLY A 358 5.92 -18.61 -18.85
CA GLY A 358 5.37 -19.56 -17.88
C GLY A 358 6.05 -19.55 -16.51
N THR A 359 6.92 -18.58 -16.23
CA THR A 359 7.60 -18.41 -14.95
C THR A 359 7.50 -16.96 -14.44
N ALA A 360 7.92 -16.74 -13.18
CA ALA A 360 7.99 -15.39 -12.60
C ALA A 360 9.18 -14.56 -13.10
N MET A 361 10.05 -15.10 -13.98
CA MET A 361 11.17 -14.35 -14.55
C MET A 361 10.68 -13.36 -15.62
N ALA A 362 10.53 -12.11 -15.22
CA ALA A 362 10.07 -11.02 -16.09
C ALA A 362 11.11 -10.64 -17.15
N ALA A 363 10.65 -9.99 -18.22
CA ALA A 363 11.52 -9.38 -19.23
C ALA A 363 12.08 -8.05 -18.73
N PHE A 364 13.39 -7.88 -18.76
CA PHE A 364 14.07 -6.64 -18.37
C PHE A 364 14.47 -5.77 -19.56
N GLY A 365 14.23 -6.22 -20.80
CA GLY A 365 14.58 -5.49 -22.00
C GLY A 365 13.96 -4.09 -22.08
N GLU A 366 12.73 -3.90 -21.63
CA GLU A 366 12.07 -2.59 -21.59
C GLU A 366 12.39 -1.76 -20.34
N GLN A 367 12.98 -2.40 -19.33
CA GLN A 367 13.21 -1.80 -18.01
C GLN A 367 14.63 -1.26 -17.83
N LEU A 368 15.62 -1.95 -18.39
CA LEU A 368 17.03 -1.68 -18.22
C LEU A 368 17.68 -1.25 -19.54
N SER A 369 18.66 -0.35 -19.45
CA SER A 369 19.48 0.04 -20.59
C SER A 369 20.37 -1.11 -21.07
N ASP A 370 20.90 -1.00 -22.29
CA ASP A 370 21.88 -1.97 -22.78
C ASP A 370 23.11 -2.08 -21.87
N THR A 371 23.53 -0.95 -21.28
CA THR A 371 24.64 -0.90 -20.33
C THR A 371 24.28 -1.62 -19.02
N ASP A 372 23.07 -1.41 -18.49
CA ASP A 372 22.66 -2.08 -17.24
C ASP A 372 22.51 -3.58 -17.43
N ILE A 373 21.97 -4.03 -18.55
CA ILE A 373 21.86 -5.45 -18.89
C ILE A 373 23.23 -6.08 -19.08
N ALA A 374 24.13 -5.40 -19.79
CA ALA A 374 25.50 -5.87 -19.96
C ALA A 374 26.22 -5.98 -18.60
N ALA A 375 26.02 -5.00 -17.74
CA ALA A 375 26.61 -4.94 -16.42
C ALA A 375 26.10 -6.05 -15.50
N VAL A 376 24.78 -6.23 -15.41
CA VAL A 376 24.21 -7.26 -14.53
C VAL A 376 24.56 -8.67 -14.98
N VAL A 377 24.55 -8.95 -16.28
CA VAL A 377 24.96 -10.25 -16.81
C VAL A 377 26.47 -10.47 -16.59
N SER A 378 27.30 -9.45 -16.76
CA SER A 378 28.73 -9.54 -16.41
C SER A 378 28.93 -9.83 -14.94
N TYR A 379 28.18 -9.18 -14.05
CA TYR A 379 28.21 -9.46 -12.61
C TYR A 379 27.82 -10.92 -12.32
N GLU A 380 26.64 -11.37 -12.77
CA GLU A 380 26.14 -12.72 -12.52
C GLU A 380 27.07 -13.82 -13.02
N ARG A 381 27.81 -13.56 -14.08
CA ARG A 381 28.81 -14.48 -14.64
C ARG A 381 30.14 -14.50 -13.87
N ASN A 382 30.40 -13.49 -13.04
CA ASN A 382 31.65 -13.36 -12.30
C ASN A 382 31.49 -13.30 -10.78
N ALA A 383 30.27 -13.17 -10.28
CA ALA A 383 29.96 -13.15 -8.85
C ALA A 383 29.92 -14.59 -8.27
N TRP A 384 29.98 -14.64 -6.96
CA TRP A 384 29.91 -15.87 -6.16
C TRP A 384 30.95 -16.92 -6.62
N ASN A 385 30.50 -18.09 -7.09
CA ASN A 385 31.36 -19.15 -7.60
C ASN A 385 31.45 -19.16 -9.13
N ASN A 386 30.79 -18.26 -9.85
CA ASN A 386 30.69 -18.32 -11.31
C ASN A 386 32.00 -17.95 -12.04
N LYS A 387 32.77 -17.00 -11.58
CA LYS A 387 34.16 -16.61 -11.96
C LYS A 387 34.62 -16.91 -13.39
N LEU A 388 33.80 -16.55 -14.42
CA LEU A 388 34.12 -16.86 -15.82
C LEU A 388 35.15 -15.91 -16.45
N GLY A 389 35.40 -14.74 -15.86
CA GLY A 389 36.32 -13.73 -16.41
C GLY A 389 35.78 -13.03 -17.66
N GLU A 390 34.50 -13.23 -17.97
CA GLU A 390 33.87 -12.67 -19.17
C GLU A 390 33.20 -11.32 -18.89
N VAL A 391 33.41 -10.35 -19.77
CA VAL A 391 32.74 -9.06 -19.80
C VAL A 391 31.77 -9.02 -20.96
N ILE A 392 30.54 -8.56 -20.70
CA ILE A 392 29.53 -8.30 -21.74
C ILE A 392 29.57 -6.82 -22.07
N GLN A 393 29.61 -6.49 -23.35
CA GLN A 393 29.59 -5.11 -23.81
C GLN A 393 28.15 -4.66 -24.15
N PRO A 394 27.79 -3.38 -23.94
CA PRO A 394 26.47 -2.86 -24.31
C PRO A 394 26.11 -3.09 -25.77
N ALA A 395 27.07 -3.07 -26.66
CA ALA A 395 26.87 -3.35 -28.10
C ALA A 395 26.37 -4.80 -28.34
N GLU A 396 26.77 -5.78 -27.53
CA GLU A 396 26.31 -7.16 -27.62
C GLU A 396 24.83 -7.27 -27.23
N VAL A 397 24.42 -6.55 -26.17
CA VAL A 397 23.04 -6.46 -25.73
C VAL A 397 22.16 -5.80 -26.82
N LYS A 398 22.61 -4.67 -27.35
CA LYS A 398 21.93 -3.96 -28.43
C LYS A 398 21.70 -4.84 -29.65
N ALA A 399 22.67 -5.63 -30.03
CA ALA A 399 22.57 -6.57 -31.15
C ALA A 399 21.54 -7.67 -30.95
N LEU A 400 21.32 -8.11 -29.71
CA LEU A 400 20.32 -9.12 -29.34
C LEU A 400 18.92 -8.53 -29.11
N ARG A 401 18.81 -7.27 -28.66
CA ARG A 401 17.54 -6.58 -28.49
C ARG A 401 16.79 -6.36 -29.79
N GLY A 402 17.53 -6.18 -30.91
CA GLY A 402 16.97 -6.00 -32.25
C GLY A 402 16.50 -7.29 -32.95
N LYS A 403 16.71 -8.46 -32.33
CA LYS A 403 16.31 -9.79 -32.83
C LYS A 403 15.12 -10.33 -32.03
#